data_9209c4861dc007f18101edb477299625
#
_entry.id   9209c4861dc007f18101edb477299625
#
_cell.length_a   1.000
_cell.length_b   1.000
_cell.length_c   1.000
_cell.angle_alpha   90.00
_cell.angle_beta   90.00
_cell.angle_gamma   90.00
#
_symmetry.space_group_name_H-M   'P 1'
#
loop_
_entity.id
_entity.type
_entity.pdbx_description
1 polymer ?
#
loop_
_entity_poly.entity_id
_entity_poly.type
_entity_poly.pdbx_seq_one_letter_code
_entity_poly.pdbx_strand_id
1 'polypeptide(L)'
;MQIKVQMNTLLEQSEYLLSNTSLAFKRFLFDEIKWKSRLIGIKGARGTGKTTLGLQWLKEQGLPATKAAYFSLDDLYFTNHSLKETVTQFHKQGGKILVLDEVHKYKNWSTEIKNIYDIYTGIKIIFTGSSIIDISRQEADLSRRAVVYELPGLSYREFLLLKYNVQLPTFSLDKILK
;
A
#
# COMPACT_ATOMS: atom_id res chain seq x y z
N MET A 1 -27.42 -10.12 -0.73
CA MET A 1 -27.56 -8.97 -1.67
C MET A 1 -26.86 -7.70 -1.14
N GLN A 2 -27.05 -7.33 0.13
CA GLN A 2 -26.40 -6.12 0.74
C GLN A 2 -24.87 -6.08 0.67
N ILE A 3 -24.16 -7.17 1.00
CA ILE A 3 -22.67 -7.22 1.01
C ILE A 3 -22.08 -6.95 -0.39
N LYS A 4 -22.76 -7.42 -1.45
CA LYS A 4 -22.31 -7.22 -2.84
C LYS A 4 -22.42 -5.75 -3.28
N VAL A 5 -23.44 -5.05 -2.83
CA VAL A 5 -23.64 -3.62 -3.11
C VAL A 5 -22.56 -2.79 -2.38
N GLN A 6 -22.25 -3.13 -1.13
CA GLN A 6 -21.29 -2.39 -0.32
C GLN A 6 -19.84 -2.56 -0.81
N MET A 7 -19.45 -3.74 -1.32
CA MET A 7 -18.14 -3.92 -1.93
C MET A 7 -17.98 -3.15 -3.25
N ASN A 8 -19.06 -2.98 -4.03
CA ASN A 8 -19.02 -2.14 -5.22
C ASN A 8 -18.66 -0.69 -4.88
N THR A 9 -19.14 -0.16 -3.77
CA THR A 9 -18.79 1.18 -3.29
C THR A 9 -17.28 1.31 -3.01
N LEU A 10 -16.64 0.29 -2.40
CA LEU A 10 -15.18 0.29 -2.21
C LEU A 10 -14.43 0.28 -3.54
N LEU A 11 -14.91 -0.47 -4.52
CA LEU A 11 -14.29 -0.51 -5.85
C LEU A 11 -14.46 0.83 -6.59
N GLU A 12 -15.61 1.45 -6.51
CA GLU A 12 -15.86 2.80 -7.08
C GLU A 12 -14.97 3.86 -6.42
N GLN A 13 -14.82 3.83 -5.10
CA GLN A 13 -13.88 4.69 -4.37
C GLN A 13 -12.44 4.46 -4.84
N SER A 14 -12.04 3.21 -5.01
CA SER A 14 -10.72 2.85 -5.53
C SER A 14 -10.48 3.43 -6.93
N GLU A 15 -11.43 3.28 -7.85
CA GLU A 15 -11.35 3.84 -9.20
C GLU A 15 -11.25 5.36 -9.19
N TYR A 16 -12.05 6.03 -8.36
CA TYR A 16 -11.99 7.47 -8.19
C TYR A 16 -10.61 7.95 -7.71
N LEU A 17 -10.05 7.29 -6.69
CA LEU A 17 -8.74 7.63 -6.16
C LEU A 17 -7.63 7.38 -7.20
N LEU A 18 -7.70 6.28 -7.92
CA LEU A 18 -6.73 5.95 -8.97
C LEU A 18 -6.79 6.96 -10.13
N SER A 19 -7.98 7.36 -10.57
CA SER A 19 -8.14 8.34 -11.64
C SER A 19 -7.50 9.69 -11.28
N ASN A 20 -7.65 10.13 -10.02
CA ASN A 20 -7.12 11.39 -9.51
C ASN A 20 -5.66 11.32 -9.03
N THR A 21 -5.04 10.15 -9.05
CA THR A 21 -3.63 10.01 -8.61
C THR A 21 -2.68 10.48 -9.71
N SER A 22 -1.82 11.46 -9.38
CA SER A 22 -0.76 11.95 -10.28
C SER A 22 0.45 11.01 -10.29
N LEU A 23 1.03 10.78 -11.45
CA LEU A 23 2.29 10.05 -11.63
C LEU A 23 3.49 11.00 -11.89
N ALA A 24 3.27 12.31 -11.84
CA ALA A 24 4.29 13.31 -12.19
C ALA A 24 5.50 13.31 -11.24
N PHE A 25 5.27 13.01 -9.96
CA PHE A 25 6.32 12.88 -8.97
C PHE A 25 6.17 11.58 -8.20
N LYS A 26 7.25 10.83 -8.07
CA LYS A 26 7.34 9.62 -7.26
C LYS A 26 8.43 9.77 -6.22
N ARG A 27 8.20 9.17 -5.05
CA ARG A 27 9.22 9.06 -4.01
C ARG A 27 10.35 8.15 -4.46
N PHE A 28 11.59 8.43 -4.09
CA PHE A 28 12.75 7.61 -4.49
C PHE A 28 12.63 6.14 -4.05
N LEU A 29 11.99 5.90 -2.91
CA LEU A 29 11.68 4.55 -2.45
C LEU A 29 10.87 3.74 -3.47
N PHE A 30 10.11 4.38 -4.36
CA PHE A 30 9.31 3.69 -5.38
C PHE A 30 10.15 2.74 -6.24
N ASP A 31 11.35 3.19 -6.64
CA ASP A 31 12.27 2.43 -7.49
C ASP A 31 13.06 1.37 -6.70
N GLU A 32 13.17 1.53 -5.37
CA GLU A 32 13.89 0.59 -4.49
C GLU A 32 13.03 -0.60 -4.07
N ILE A 33 11.70 -0.46 -4.10
CA ILE A 33 10.78 -1.52 -3.68
C ILE A 33 10.83 -2.71 -4.66
N LYS A 34 11.06 -3.90 -4.12
CA LYS A 34 10.97 -5.16 -4.87
C LYS A 34 9.51 -5.53 -5.10
N TRP A 35 8.85 -4.84 -6.03
CA TRP A 35 7.42 -5.01 -6.34
C TRP A 35 7.01 -6.42 -6.74
N LYS A 36 7.95 -7.31 -7.05
CA LYS A 36 7.67 -8.74 -7.34
C LYS A 36 7.23 -9.52 -6.10
N SER A 37 7.56 -9.07 -4.90
CA SER A 37 7.14 -9.73 -3.65
C SER A 37 5.62 -9.74 -3.55
N ARG A 38 5.07 -10.86 -3.05
CA ARG A 38 3.61 -11.05 -2.95
C ARG A 38 2.99 -10.32 -1.76
N LEU A 39 3.77 -10.09 -0.69
CA LEU A 39 3.36 -9.32 0.47
C LEU A 39 4.41 -8.24 0.76
N ILE A 40 3.99 -6.98 0.68
CA ILE A 40 4.87 -5.82 0.86
C ILE A 40 4.25 -4.90 1.91
N GLY A 41 5.03 -4.55 2.92
CA GLY A 41 4.67 -3.54 3.90
C GLY A 41 5.39 -2.21 3.63
N ILE A 42 4.69 -1.10 3.75
CA ILE A 42 5.26 0.24 3.67
C ILE A 42 4.90 0.99 4.94
N LYS A 43 5.87 1.17 5.82
CA LYS A 43 5.73 1.92 7.06
C LYS A 43 6.33 3.32 6.93
N GLY A 44 5.89 4.25 7.76
CA GLY A 44 6.43 5.62 7.78
C GLY A 44 5.50 6.55 8.54
N ALA A 45 6.00 7.72 8.92
CA ALA A 45 5.22 8.71 9.66
C ALA A 45 3.95 9.13 8.87
N ARG A 46 2.99 9.73 9.57
CA ARG A 46 1.81 10.30 8.92
C ARG A 46 2.24 11.42 7.95
N GLY A 47 1.63 11.49 6.77
CA GLY A 47 1.92 12.52 5.77
C GLY A 47 3.15 12.27 4.90
N THR A 48 3.87 11.14 5.05
CA THR A 48 5.06 10.84 4.23
C THR A 48 4.75 10.43 2.78
N GLY A 49 3.47 10.21 2.42
CA GLY A 49 3.05 9.86 1.07
C GLY A 49 2.90 8.35 0.82
N LYS A 50 2.74 7.53 1.87
CA LYS A 50 2.54 6.07 1.75
C LYS A 50 1.34 5.70 0.86
N THR A 51 0.20 6.32 1.14
CA THR A 51 -1.04 6.17 0.37
C THR A 51 -0.81 6.50 -1.10
N THR A 52 -0.19 7.66 -1.38
CA THR A 52 0.13 8.12 -2.74
C THR A 52 1.04 7.12 -3.45
N LEU A 53 2.08 6.64 -2.77
CA LEU A 53 3.02 5.67 -3.34
C LEU A 53 2.32 4.35 -3.71
N GLY A 54 1.45 3.84 -2.83
CA GLY A 54 0.65 2.65 -3.10
C GLY A 54 -0.32 2.83 -4.28
N LEU A 55 -1.02 3.97 -4.34
CA LEU A 55 -1.94 4.31 -5.42
C LEU A 55 -1.20 4.50 -6.75
N GLN A 56 -0.03 5.14 -6.76
CA GLN A 56 0.80 5.31 -7.96
C GLN A 56 1.21 3.96 -8.54
N TRP A 57 1.70 3.07 -7.67
CA TRP A 57 2.07 1.73 -8.12
C TRP A 57 0.86 0.96 -8.66
N LEU A 58 -0.28 1.04 -7.98
CA LEU A 58 -1.51 0.37 -8.40
C LEU A 58 -2.01 0.90 -9.76
N LYS A 59 -1.96 2.22 -9.96
CA LYS A 59 -2.32 2.88 -11.23
C LYS A 59 -1.45 2.40 -12.40
N GLU A 60 -0.16 2.18 -12.17
CA GLU A 60 0.76 1.67 -13.19
C GLU A 60 0.49 0.23 -13.62
N GLN A 61 -0.27 -0.54 -12.83
CA GLN A 61 -0.67 -1.89 -13.25
C GLN A 61 -1.66 -1.86 -14.42
N GLY A 62 -2.36 -0.74 -14.66
CA GLY A 62 -3.32 -0.59 -15.77
C GLY A 62 -4.50 -1.55 -15.68
N LEU A 63 -4.83 -2.05 -14.51
CA LEU A 63 -5.90 -3.01 -14.28
C LEU A 63 -7.15 -2.31 -13.72
N PRO A 64 -8.36 -2.79 -14.07
CA PRO A 64 -9.58 -2.26 -13.46
C PRO A 64 -9.66 -2.59 -11.96
N ALA A 65 -10.41 -1.80 -11.18
CA ALA A 65 -10.54 -2.00 -9.74
C ALA A 65 -11.08 -3.39 -9.35
N THR A 66 -11.79 -4.05 -10.23
CA THR A 66 -12.22 -5.45 -10.03
C THR A 66 -11.05 -6.45 -10.01
N LYS A 67 -9.87 -6.06 -10.49
CA LYS A 67 -8.65 -6.88 -10.52
C LYS A 67 -7.56 -6.35 -9.59
N ALA A 68 -7.46 -5.04 -9.45
CA ALA A 68 -6.44 -4.36 -8.67
C ALA A 68 -7.09 -3.17 -7.94
N ALA A 69 -7.26 -3.27 -6.62
CA ALA A 69 -8.03 -2.31 -5.84
C ALA A 69 -7.24 -1.75 -4.64
N TYR A 70 -7.65 -0.57 -4.21
CA TYR A 70 -7.22 0.09 -2.99
C TYR A 70 -8.37 0.10 -1.98
N PHE A 71 -8.09 -0.33 -0.75
CA PHE A 71 -9.02 -0.23 0.38
C PHE A 71 -8.33 0.44 1.57
N SER A 72 -8.95 1.48 2.11
CA SER A 72 -8.54 2.05 3.39
C SER A 72 -9.19 1.26 4.54
N LEU A 73 -8.39 0.73 5.46
CA LEU A 73 -8.92 0.04 6.63
C LEU A 73 -9.42 0.99 7.74
N ASP A 74 -9.29 2.31 7.52
CA ASP A 74 -9.94 3.36 8.30
C ASP A 74 -11.37 3.68 7.81
N ASP A 75 -11.82 3.03 6.72
CA ASP A 75 -13.19 3.20 6.20
C ASP A 75 -14.22 2.54 7.12
N LEU A 76 -15.36 3.23 7.30
CA LEU A 76 -16.47 2.76 8.13
C LEU A 76 -17.03 1.39 7.69
N TYR A 77 -16.82 1.01 6.44
CA TYR A 77 -17.14 -0.32 5.94
C TYR A 77 -16.55 -1.42 6.82
N PHE A 78 -15.27 -1.27 7.24
CA PHE A 78 -14.55 -2.27 8.04
C PHE A 78 -14.94 -2.26 9.53
N THR A 79 -15.82 -1.37 9.96
CA THR A 79 -16.43 -1.44 11.29
C THR A 79 -17.36 -2.65 11.42
N ASN A 80 -18.04 -3.02 10.32
CA ASN A 80 -19.06 -4.07 10.29
C ASN A 80 -18.70 -5.26 9.39
N HIS A 81 -17.58 -5.19 8.66
CA HIS A 81 -17.17 -6.24 7.72
C HIS A 81 -15.74 -6.68 7.99
N SER A 82 -15.53 -7.98 7.98
CA SER A 82 -14.21 -8.56 8.15
C SER A 82 -13.36 -8.34 6.89
N LEU A 83 -12.09 -7.99 7.09
CA LEU A 83 -11.12 -7.87 5.99
C LEU A 83 -11.02 -9.19 5.22
N LYS A 84 -10.94 -10.32 5.95
CA LYS A 84 -10.84 -11.65 5.34
C LYS A 84 -12.04 -11.97 4.45
N GLU A 85 -13.27 -11.67 4.89
CA GLU A 85 -14.46 -11.89 4.07
C GLU A 85 -14.48 -11.02 2.83
N THR A 86 -14.13 -9.74 2.98
CA THR A 86 -14.05 -8.77 1.88
C THR A 86 -13.02 -9.22 0.84
N VAL A 87 -11.82 -9.62 1.26
CA VAL A 87 -10.78 -10.11 0.36
C VAL A 87 -11.16 -11.43 -0.29
N THR A 88 -11.83 -12.33 0.46
CA THR A 88 -12.36 -13.58 -0.11
C THR A 88 -13.33 -13.30 -1.25
N GLN A 89 -14.22 -12.35 -1.06
CA GLN A 89 -15.21 -11.97 -2.07
C GLN A 89 -14.54 -11.30 -3.27
N PHE A 90 -13.59 -10.38 -3.05
CA PHE A 90 -12.79 -9.77 -4.09
C PHE A 90 -12.04 -10.83 -4.94
N HIS A 91 -11.41 -11.80 -4.28
CA HIS A 91 -10.72 -12.89 -4.96
C HIS A 91 -11.65 -13.76 -5.80
N LYS A 92 -12.82 -14.13 -5.26
CA LYS A 92 -13.86 -14.90 -6.01
C LYS A 92 -14.33 -14.18 -7.26
N GLN A 93 -14.30 -12.85 -7.28
CA GLN A 93 -14.63 -12.03 -8.45
C GLN A 93 -13.43 -11.85 -9.40
N GLY A 94 -12.31 -12.52 -9.11
CA GLY A 94 -11.09 -12.52 -9.92
C GLY A 94 -10.12 -11.40 -9.58
N GLY A 95 -10.26 -10.78 -8.40
CA GLY A 95 -9.30 -9.84 -7.85
C GLY A 95 -7.93 -10.48 -7.60
N LYS A 96 -6.86 -9.73 -7.88
CA LYS A 96 -5.47 -10.23 -7.83
C LYS A 96 -4.54 -9.35 -7.01
N ILE A 97 -4.80 -8.06 -6.93
CA ILE A 97 -3.92 -7.09 -6.29
C ILE A 97 -4.72 -6.22 -5.34
N LEU A 98 -4.23 -6.06 -4.11
CA LEU A 98 -4.82 -5.18 -3.11
C LEU A 98 -3.76 -4.27 -2.50
N VAL A 99 -4.06 -2.99 -2.44
CA VAL A 99 -3.40 -2.03 -1.56
C VAL A 99 -4.31 -1.79 -0.37
N LEU A 100 -3.85 -2.19 0.82
CA LEU A 100 -4.55 -2.03 2.10
C LEU A 100 -3.90 -0.89 2.87
N ASP A 101 -4.57 0.24 2.97
CA ASP A 101 -4.02 1.44 3.61
C ASP A 101 -4.45 1.56 5.07
N GLU A 102 -3.61 2.20 5.88
CA GLU A 102 -3.85 2.48 7.31
C GLU A 102 -4.22 1.21 8.13
N VAL A 103 -3.53 0.08 7.85
CA VAL A 103 -3.90 -1.24 8.43
C VAL A 103 -3.95 -1.21 9.96
N HIS A 104 -3.18 -0.35 10.62
CA HIS A 104 -3.16 -0.21 12.08
C HIS A 104 -4.49 0.30 12.68
N LYS A 105 -5.39 0.81 11.85
CA LYS A 105 -6.73 1.22 12.26
C LYS A 105 -7.69 0.03 12.40
N TYR A 106 -7.36 -1.10 11.80
CA TYR A 106 -8.18 -2.30 11.83
C TYR A 106 -7.64 -3.30 12.86
N LYS A 107 -8.48 -3.71 13.79
CA LYS A 107 -8.10 -4.70 14.82
C LYS A 107 -7.78 -6.04 14.17
N ASN A 108 -6.74 -6.73 14.64
CA ASN A 108 -6.29 -8.04 14.15
C ASN A 108 -5.85 -8.08 12.67
N TRP A 109 -5.52 -6.93 12.09
CA TRP A 109 -5.12 -6.82 10.68
C TRP A 109 -3.99 -7.79 10.29
N SER A 110 -2.96 -7.96 11.11
CA SER A 110 -1.81 -8.84 10.83
C SER A 110 -2.20 -10.30 10.73
N THR A 111 -3.05 -10.77 11.64
CA THR A 111 -3.58 -12.13 11.64
C THR A 111 -4.46 -12.40 10.41
N GLU A 112 -5.30 -11.44 10.04
CA GLU A 112 -6.15 -11.60 8.86
C GLU A 112 -5.35 -11.53 7.57
N ILE A 113 -4.38 -10.61 7.43
CA ILE A 113 -3.47 -10.55 6.27
C ILE A 113 -2.67 -11.85 6.16
N LYS A 114 -2.14 -12.39 7.26
CA LYS A 114 -1.46 -13.68 7.28
C LYS A 114 -2.36 -14.80 6.75
N ASN A 115 -3.58 -14.91 7.28
CA ASN A 115 -4.52 -15.94 6.85
C ASN A 115 -4.88 -15.80 5.35
N ILE A 116 -5.09 -14.59 4.88
CA ILE A 116 -5.34 -14.29 3.46
C ILE A 116 -4.14 -14.73 2.61
N TYR A 117 -2.93 -14.34 3.01
CA TYR A 117 -1.70 -14.67 2.32
C TYR A 117 -1.47 -16.18 2.22
N ASP A 118 -1.75 -16.93 3.29
CA ASP A 118 -1.55 -18.36 3.33
C ASP A 118 -2.60 -19.12 2.50
N ILE A 119 -3.84 -18.64 2.47
CA ILE A 119 -4.95 -19.30 1.76
C ILE A 119 -4.96 -18.93 0.25
N TYR A 120 -4.80 -17.65 -0.08
CA TYR A 120 -4.96 -17.15 -1.44
C TYR A 120 -3.61 -16.86 -2.10
N THR A 121 -2.98 -17.90 -2.65
CA THR A 121 -1.64 -17.80 -3.27
C THR A 121 -1.58 -16.88 -4.49
N GLY A 122 -2.73 -16.65 -5.14
CA GLY A 122 -2.86 -15.78 -6.31
C GLY A 122 -3.08 -14.29 -5.99
N ILE A 123 -3.20 -13.91 -4.72
CA ILE A 123 -3.37 -12.49 -4.32
C ILE A 123 -2.02 -11.90 -3.94
N LYS A 124 -1.76 -10.71 -4.46
CA LYS A 124 -0.69 -9.82 -4.02
C LYS A 124 -1.27 -8.74 -3.11
N ILE A 125 -0.61 -8.49 -1.98
CA ILE A 125 -1.02 -7.49 -1.01
C ILE A 125 0.12 -6.52 -0.76
N ILE A 126 -0.17 -5.22 -0.88
CA ILE A 126 0.65 -4.13 -0.36
C ILE A 126 -0.12 -3.54 0.81
N PHE A 127 0.49 -3.42 1.97
CA PHE A 127 -0.15 -2.78 3.10
C PHE A 127 0.67 -1.59 3.58
N THR A 128 -0.03 -0.56 4.07
CA THR A 128 0.61 0.62 4.65
C THR A 128 0.16 0.84 6.09
N GLY A 129 1.01 1.48 6.87
CA GLY A 129 0.66 1.85 8.24
C GLY A 129 1.64 2.86 8.85
N SER A 130 1.22 3.51 9.93
CA SER A 130 2.10 4.42 10.66
C SER A 130 3.19 3.65 11.41
N SER A 131 4.37 4.23 11.49
CA SER A 131 5.65 3.57 11.78
C SER A 131 5.86 3.10 13.21
N ILE A 132 5.08 3.51 14.20
CA ILE A 132 5.79 3.61 15.49
C ILE A 132 5.52 2.50 16.49
N ILE A 133 4.36 1.86 16.60
CA ILE A 133 4.15 0.96 17.76
C ILE A 133 3.50 -0.39 17.42
N ASP A 134 2.58 -0.44 16.48
CA ASP A 134 1.78 -1.65 16.28
C ASP A 134 2.33 -2.60 15.21
N ILE A 135 3.04 -2.06 14.22
CA ILE A 135 3.63 -2.90 13.16
C ILE A 135 4.75 -3.75 13.74
N SER A 136 5.63 -3.21 14.59
CA SER A 136 6.77 -3.96 15.13
C SER A 136 6.37 -5.10 16.09
N ARG A 137 5.29 -4.96 16.84
CA ARG A 137 4.78 -6.04 17.72
C ARG A 137 4.00 -7.11 16.96
N GLN A 138 3.32 -6.74 15.89
CA GLN A 138 2.53 -7.63 15.04
C GLN A 138 3.33 -8.12 13.81
N GLU A 139 4.48 -7.53 13.52
CA GLU A 139 5.44 -7.99 12.50
C GLU A 139 5.92 -9.44 12.75
N ALA A 140 5.94 -9.90 14.00
CA ALA A 140 6.33 -11.27 14.31
C ALA A 140 5.49 -12.31 13.52
N ASP A 141 4.19 -12.04 13.30
CA ASP A 141 3.31 -12.91 12.51
C ASP A 141 3.57 -12.83 11.00
N LEU A 142 4.09 -11.72 10.49
CA LEU A 142 4.33 -11.47 9.07
C LEU A 142 5.82 -11.51 8.69
N SER A 143 6.75 -11.58 9.66
CA SER A 143 8.20 -11.43 9.46
C SER A 143 8.82 -12.37 8.43
N ARG A 144 8.24 -13.56 8.24
CA ARG A 144 8.69 -14.55 7.25
C ARG A 144 7.96 -14.46 5.91
N ARG A 145 6.98 -13.55 5.78
CA ARG A 145 6.09 -13.42 4.63
C ARG A 145 6.20 -12.09 3.93
N ALA A 146 6.33 -11.01 4.71
CA ALA A 146 6.33 -9.64 4.21
C ALA A 146 7.76 -9.10 4.05
N VAL A 147 7.97 -8.38 2.95
CA VAL A 147 9.12 -7.47 2.82
C VAL A 147 8.64 -6.09 3.22
N VAL A 148 9.23 -5.53 4.29
CA VAL A 148 8.79 -4.24 4.84
C VAL A 148 9.81 -3.16 4.50
N TYR A 149 9.31 -2.05 3.96
CA TYR A 149 10.08 -0.85 3.64
C TYR A 149 9.66 0.30 4.54
N GLU A 150 10.60 1.17 4.84
CA GLU A 150 10.33 2.41 5.56
C GLU A 150 10.38 3.60 4.60
N LEU A 151 9.28 4.38 4.57
CA LEU A 151 9.19 5.61 3.81
C LEU A 151 9.45 6.79 4.76
N PRO A 152 10.65 7.37 4.74
CA PRO A 152 10.99 8.53 5.55
C PRO A 152 10.27 9.80 5.05
N GLY A 153 10.42 10.90 5.75
CA GLY A 153 10.05 12.23 5.23
C GLY A 153 10.74 12.53 3.90
N LEU A 154 10.29 13.57 3.20
CA LEU A 154 10.94 14.00 1.97
C LEU A 154 12.42 14.33 2.23
N SER A 155 13.31 13.73 1.43
CA SER A 155 14.69 14.18 1.36
C SER A 155 14.75 15.57 0.71
N TYR A 156 15.82 16.32 0.95
CA TYR A 156 16.03 17.63 0.33
C TYR A 156 15.97 17.55 -1.21
N ARG A 157 16.51 16.48 -1.78
CA ARG A 157 16.48 16.24 -3.24
C ARG A 157 15.07 15.99 -3.76
N GLU A 158 14.27 15.20 -3.06
CA GLU A 158 12.86 14.97 -3.40
C GLU A 158 12.04 16.27 -3.26
N PHE A 159 12.32 17.07 -2.23
CA PHE A 159 11.68 18.38 -2.05
C PHE A 159 11.99 19.34 -3.22
N LEU A 160 13.25 19.42 -3.65
CA LEU A 160 13.62 20.26 -4.79
C LEU A 160 12.98 19.77 -6.10
N LEU A 161 12.94 18.47 -6.30
CA LEU A 161 12.30 17.87 -7.47
C LEU A 161 10.79 18.17 -7.47
N LEU A 162 10.12 17.95 -6.33
CA LEU A 162 8.67 18.13 -6.20
C LEU A 162 8.26 19.60 -6.36
N LYS A 163 9.00 20.52 -5.71
CA LYS A 163 8.59 21.93 -5.62
C LYS A 163 9.09 22.78 -6.79
N TYR A 164 10.29 22.50 -7.27
CA TYR A 164 10.98 23.34 -8.25
C TYR A 164 11.33 22.62 -9.54
N ASN A 165 10.99 21.33 -9.67
CA ASN A 165 11.38 20.47 -10.78
C ASN A 165 12.91 20.44 -11.02
N VAL A 166 13.70 20.58 -9.94
CA VAL A 166 15.15 20.55 -9.97
C VAL A 166 15.62 19.16 -9.58
N GLN A 167 16.30 18.49 -10.51
CA GLN A 167 16.92 17.19 -10.28
C GLN A 167 18.40 17.37 -9.93
N LEU A 168 18.75 17.03 -8.70
CA LEU A 168 20.15 17.03 -8.27
C LEU A 168 20.79 15.65 -8.50
N PRO A 169 22.08 15.63 -8.92
CA PRO A 169 22.80 14.38 -9.07
C PRO A 169 23.00 13.65 -7.73
N THR A 170 23.15 12.34 -7.79
CA THR A 170 23.60 11.53 -6.65
C THR A 170 25.12 11.51 -6.64
N PHE A 171 25.72 11.72 -5.46
CA PHE A 171 27.15 11.54 -5.26
C PHE A 171 27.37 10.28 -4.42
N SER A 172 28.37 9.48 -4.79
CA SER A 172 28.86 8.40 -3.92
C SER A 172 29.60 9.00 -2.72
N LEU A 173 29.69 8.24 -1.64
CA LEU A 173 30.38 8.69 -0.42
C LEU A 173 31.82 9.12 -0.73
N ASP A 174 32.52 8.40 -1.62
CA ASP A 174 33.89 8.73 -2.05
C ASP A 174 34.01 10.09 -2.77
N LYS A 175 32.94 10.55 -3.43
CA LYS A 175 32.90 11.89 -4.05
C LYS A 175 32.56 13.00 -3.07
N ILE A 176 31.93 12.67 -1.95
CA ILE A 176 31.57 13.64 -0.90
C ILE A 176 32.77 13.86 0.05
N LEU A 177 33.60 12.83 0.23
CA LEU A 177 34.76 12.86 1.15
C LEU A 177 36.06 13.36 0.50
N LYS A 178 36.06 13.64 -0.79
CA LYS A 178 37.13 14.34 -1.54
C LYS A 178 36.85 15.82 -1.65
#